data_0940e74dc3ee32cf1184e39d39f515d9
#
_entry.id   0940e74dc3ee32cf1184e39d39f515d9
#
_cell.length_a   1.000
_cell.length_b   1.000
_cell.length_c   1.000
_cell.angle_alpha   90.00
_cell.angle_beta   90.00
_cell.angle_gamma   90.00
#
_symmetry.space_group_name_H-M   'P 1'
#
loop_
_entity.id
_entity.type
_entity.pdbx_description
1 polymer ?
#
loop_
_entity_poly.entity_id
_entity_poly.type
_entity_poly.pdbx_seq_one_letter_code
_entity_poly.pdbx_strand_id
1 'polypeptide(L)'
;TIKADPYFWTFARILGGFAVAGCYTVIESWLQAKATNQIRARVFSIYRIADFAGQIFANSLIGVLTPASYISYNVLAMIMCLALIPLAVTLSKEPSLPTTQKFRPFLAYRISPLATLGVVIAGISTSAFGSIAPLYAANLGMSNLEISYFLTAAIIGGVIVHPPVGFLAD
;
A
#
# COMPACT_ATOMS: atom_id res chain seq x y z
N THR A 1 5.78 -27.60 12.77
CA THR A 1 4.69 -27.43 11.77
C THR A 1 3.63 -26.56 12.42
N ILE A 2 3.61 -25.26 12.08
CA ILE A 2 2.49 -24.39 12.44
C ILE A 2 1.31 -24.92 11.63
N LYS A 3 0.34 -25.54 12.32
CA LYS A 3 -0.91 -25.95 11.70
C LYS A 3 -1.51 -24.72 11.01
N ALA A 4 -2.05 -24.90 9.81
CA ALA A 4 -2.78 -23.85 9.07
C ALA A 4 -4.11 -23.57 9.80
N ASP A 5 -4.02 -22.88 10.96
CA ASP A 5 -5.17 -22.45 11.72
C ASP A 5 -5.70 -21.15 11.11
N PRO A 6 -6.91 -21.12 10.55
CA PRO A 6 -7.50 -19.93 9.94
C PRO A 6 -7.58 -18.75 10.91
N TYR A 7 -7.82 -18.99 12.20
CA TYR A 7 -7.92 -17.93 13.22
C TYR A 7 -6.56 -17.26 13.46
N PHE A 8 -5.48 -18.06 13.55
CA PHE A 8 -4.13 -17.54 13.69
C PHE A 8 -3.76 -16.66 12.51
N TRP A 9 -4.02 -17.12 11.29
CA TRP A 9 -3.73 -16.35 10.07
C TRP A 9 -4.56 -15.08 9.95
N THR A 10 -5.84 -15.13 10.35
CA THR A 10 -6.70 -13.94 10.40
C THR A 10 -6.14 -12.92 11.38
N PHE A 11 -5.75 -13.34 12.58
CA PHE A 11 -5.16 -12.44 13.57
C PHE A 11 -3.84 -11.83 13.08
N ALA A 12 -2.95 -12.65 12.50
CA ALA A 12 -1.69 -12.17 11.91
C ALA A 12 -1.93 -11.15 10.79
N ARG A 13 -2.96 -11.35 9.95
CA ARG A 13 -3.36 -10.40 8.89
C ARG A 13 -3.87 -9.08 9.46
N ILE A 14 -4.66 -9.10 10.54
CA ILE A 14 -5.12 -7.89 11.22
C ILE A 14 -3.93 -7.09 11.75
N LEU A 15 -3.00 -7.74 12.45
CA LEU A 15 -1.80 -7.07 12.97
C LEU A 15 -0.93 -6.51 11.85
N GLY A 16 -0.71 -7.29 10.78
CA GLY A 16 0.04 -6.85 9.61
C GLY A 16 -0.61 -5.64 8.93
N GLY A 17 -1.92 -5.67 8.73
CA GLY A 17 -2.68 -4.55 8.16
C GLY A 17 -2.59 -3.28 9.02
N PHE A 18 -2.69 -3.44 10.35
CA PHE A 18 -2.53 -2.33 11.28
C PHE A 18 -1.12 -1.72 11.22
N ALA A 19 -0.07 -2.56 11.17
CA ALA A 19 1.31 -2.11 11.07
C ALA A 19 1.56 -1.36 9.75
N VAL A 20 1.09 -1.89 8.62
CA VAL A 20 1.21 -1.26 7.31
C VAL A 20 0.49 0.09 7.27
N ALA A 21 -0.75 0.17 7.77
CA ALA A 21 -1.51 1.42 7.86
C ALA A 21 -0.77 2.46 8.72
N GLY A 22 -0.18 2.03 9.84
CA GLY A 22 0.65 2.88 10.69
C GLY A 22 1.87 3.43 9.94
N CYS A 23 2.59 2.58 9.21
CA CYS A 23 3.74 3.00 8.39
C CYS A 23 3.35 4.06 7.35
N TYR A 24 2.27 3.83 6.59
CA TYR A 24 1.79 4.81 5.60
C TYR A 24 1.42 6.13 6.26
N THR A 25 0.70 6.10 7.38
CA THR A 25 0.30 7.31 8.12
C THR A 25 1.52 8.11 8.59
N VAL A 26 2.55 7.45 9.12
CA VAL A 26 3.79 8.10 9.56
C VAL A 26 4.53 8.72 8.38
N ILE A 27 4.71 7.96 7.28
CA ILE A 27 5.38 8.45 6.07
C ILE A 27 4.66 9.68 5.51
N GLU A 28 3.35 9.60 5.32
CA GLU A 28 2.55 10.70 4.76
C GLU A 28 2.57 11.92 5.68
N SER A 29 2.46 11.74 6.99
CA SER A 29 2.56 12.83 7.97
C SER A 29 3.93 13.50 7.93
N TRP A 30 4.99 12.71 7.81
CA TRP A 30 6.36 13.20 7.72
C TRP A 30 6.60 13.99 6.42
N LEU A 31 6.11 13.47 5.29
CA LEU A 31 6.17 14.17 4.01
C LEU A 31 5.39 15.49 4.04
N GLN A 32 4.20 15.50 4.64
CA GLN A 32 3.39 16.72 4.79
C GLN A 32 4.10 17.77 5.65
N ALA A 33 4.75 17.36 6.74
CA ALA A 33 5.46 18.28 7.63
C ALA A 33 6.72 18.89 6.98
N LYS A 34 7.40 18.15 6.10
CA LYS A 34 8.63 18.60 5.43
C LYS A 34 8.37 19.33 4.11
N ALA A 35 7.26 19.06 3.44
CA ALA A 35 6.93 19.67 2.17
C ALA A 35 6.36 21.08 2.34
N THR A 36 7.03 22.09 1.75
CA THR A 36 6.47 23.44 1.63
C THR A 36 5.27 23.43 0.68
N ASN A 37 4.38 24.43 0.79
CA ASN A 37 3.20 24.52 -0.07
C ASN A 37 3.54 24.51 -1.58
N GLN A 38 4.70 25.07 -1.95
CA GLN A 38 5.13 25.14 -3.36
C GLN A 38 5.56 23.81 -3.96
N ILE A 39 6.11 22.89 -3.13
CA ILE A 39 6.64 21.59 -3.61
C ILE A 39 5.79 20.40 -3.17
N ARG A 40 4.74 20.62 -2.36
CA ARG A 40 3.92 19.56 -1.78
C ARG A 40 3.35 18.63 -2.85
N ALA A 41 2.74 19.19 -3.88
CA ALA A 41 2.17 18.39 -4.99
C ALA A 41 3.23 17.52 -5.67
N ARG A 42 4.43 18.08 -5.92
CA ARG A 42 5.54 17.34 -6.54
C ARG A 42 6.03 16.19 -5.64
N VAL A 43 6.19 16.45 -4.34
CA VAL A 43 6.62 15.42 -3.36
C VAL A 43 5.62 14.26 -3.32
N PHE A 44 4.33 14.57 -3.22
CA PHE A 44 3.29 13.55 -3.20
C PHE A 44 3.17 12.80 -4.53
N SER A 45 3.39 13.46 -5.67
CA SER A 45 3.42 12.79 -6.98
C SER A 45 4.57 11.78 -7.06
N ILE A 46 5.77 12.16 -6.63
CA ILE A 46 6.93 11.25 -6.60
C ILE A 46 6.66 10.07 -5.64
N TYR A 47 6.11 10.34 -4.47
CA TYR A 47 5.72 9.30 -3.51
C TYR A 47 4.74 8.30 -4.12
N ARG A 48 3.71 8.77 -4.83
CA ARG A 48 2.75 7.89 -5.52
C ARG A 48 3.36 7.10 -6.66
N ILE A 49 4.27 7.70 -7.44
CA ILE A 49 5.00 6.97 -8.48
C ILE A 49 5.84 5.85 -7.86
N ALA A 50 6.54 6.13 -6.76
CA ALA A 50 7.32 5.12 -6.05
C ALA A 50 6.44 3.99 -5.50
N ASP A 51 5.26 4.31 -4.95
CA ASP A 51 4.29 3.33 -4.45
C ASP A 51 3.80 2.41 -5.59
N PHE A 52 3.37 2.97 -6.72
CA PHE A 52 2.96 2.18 -7.89
C PHE A 52 4.11 1.33 -8.47
N ALA A 53 5.32 1.89 -8.55
CA ALA A 53 6.48 1.13 -9.01
C ALA A 53 6.78 -0.06 -8.08
N GLY A 54 6.67 0.14 -6.77
CA GLY A 54 6.79 -0.93 -5.78
C GLY A 54 5.73 -2.00 -5.94
N GLN A 55 4.47 -1.63 -6.20
CA GLN A 55 3.38 -2.59 -6.45
C GLN A 55 3.59 -3.39 -7.74
N ILE A 56 4.01 -2.75 -8.83
CA ILE A 56 4.34 -3.42 -10.09
C ILE A 56 5.50 -4.40 -9.89
N PHE A 57 6.54 -3.97 -9.18
CA PHE A 57 7.66 -4.83 -8.84
C PHE A 57 7.22 -6.04 -8.01
N ALA A 58 6.40 -5.84 -6.97
CA ALA A 58 5.87 -6.91 -6.14
C ALA A 58 5.02 -7.91 -6.95
N ASN A 59 4.17 -7.42 -7.87
CA ASN A 59 3.39 -8.28 -8.75
C ASN A 59 4.29 -9.08 -9.71
N SER A 60 5.38 -8.49 -10.21
CA SER A 60 6.33 -9.18 -11.08
C SER A 60 7.01 -10.34 -10.36
N LEU A 61 7.22 -10.24 -9.05
CA LEU A 61 7.77 -11.32 -8.23
C LEU A 61 6.83 -12.54 -8.17
N ILE A 62 5.51 -12.36 -8.28
CA ILE A 62 4.54 -13.47 -8.32
C ILE A 62 4.78 -14.35 -9.57
N GLY A 63 5.16 -13.72 -10.69
CA GLY A 63 5.45 -14.44 -11.94
C GLY A 63 6.75 -15.26 -11.88
N VAL A 64 7.69 -14.89 -11.03
CA VAL A 64 9.03 -15.51 -10.93
C VAL A 64 9.12 -16.44 -9.73
N LEU A 65 8.52 -16.07 -8.60
CA LEU A 65 8.59 -16.83 -7.36
C LEU A 65 7.42 -17.81 -7.27
N THR A 66 7.73 -19.05 -6.88
CA THR A 66 6.69 -20.06 -6.62
C THR A 66 6.03 -19.79 -5.25
N PRO A 67 4.73 -19.46 -5.17
CA PRO A 67 4.07 -19.07 -3.92
C PRO A 67 4.13 -20.15 -2.81
N ALA A 68 4.23 -21.42 -3.19
CA ALA A 68 4.32 -22.54 -2.25
C ALA A 68 5.73 -22.79 -1.70
N SER A 69 6.75 -22.08 -2.19
CA SER A 69 8.15 -22.29 -1.79
C SER A 69 8.53 -21.42 -0.58
N TYR A 70 9.19 -22.01 0.41
CA TYR A 70 9.77 -21.25 1.53
C TYR A 70 10.85 -20.24 1.06
N ILE A 71 11.49 -20.49 -0.07
CA ILE A 71 12.50 -19.59 -0.67
C ILE A 71 11.85 -18.25 -1.02
N SER A 72 10.63 -18.27 -1.55
CA SER A 72 9.89 -17.05 -1.91
C SER A 72 9.65 -16.16 -0.68
N TYR A 73 9.28 -16.75 0.45
CA TYR A 73 9.09 -16.01 1.71
C TYR A 73 10.41 -15.44 2.24
N ASN A 74 11.52 -16.19 2.13
CA ASN A 74 12.82 -15.70 2.55
C ASN A 74 13.28 -14.53 1.69
N VAL A 75 13.09 -14.59 0.37
CA VAL A 75 13.42 -13.49 -0.55
C VAL A 75 12.60 -12.23 -0.19
N LEU A 76 11.29 -12.37 0.04
CA LEU A 76 10.46 -11.24 0.46
C LEU A 76 10.90 -10.66 1.80
N ALA A 77 11.25 -11.49 2.77
CA ALA A 77 11.77 -11.04 4.06
C ALA A 77 13.11 -10.28 3.90
N MET A 78 14.02 -10.77 3.05
CA MET A 78 15.26 -10.08 2.73
C MET A 78 15.03 -8.72 2.08
N ILE A 79 14.10 -8.61 1.14
CA ILE A 79 13.72 -7.34 0.49
C ILE A 79 13.18 -6.37 1.54
N MET A 80 12.33 -6.82 2.45
CA MET A 80 11.81 -6.02 3.55
C MET A 80 12.92 -5.52 4.49
N CYS A 81 13.86 -6.38 4.86
CA CYS A 81 15.01 -5.99 5.67
C CYS A 81 15.90 -4.97 4.95
N LEU A 82 16.17 -5.17 3.66
CA LEU A 82 16.94 -4.23 2.84
C LEU A 82 16.27 -2.85 2.75
N ALA A 83 14.93 -2.80 2.67
CA ALA A 83 14.18 -1.55 2.65
C ALA A 83 14.31 -0.73 3.94
N LEU A 84 14.64 -1.36 5.07
CA LEU A 84 14.88 -0.67 6.35
C LEU A 84 16.26 -0.02 6.43
N ILE A 85 17.25 -0.46 5.65
CA ILE A 85 18.61 0.06 5.71
C ILE A 85 18.68 1.56 5.40
N PRO A 86 18.13 2.07 4.28
CA PRO A 86 18.16 3.50 4.01
C PRO A 86 17.42 4.32 5.08
N LEU A 87 16.38 3.77 5.67
CA LEU A 87 15.67 4.43 6.77
C LEU A 87 16.54 4.52 8.03
N ALA A 88 17.24 3.45 8.39
CA ALA A 88 18.12 3.39 9.55
C ALA A 88 19.35 4.31 9.41
N VAL A 89 19.85 4.51 8.19
CA VAL A 89 21.03 5.37 7.90
C VAL A 89 20.63 6.85 7.75
N THR A 90 19.34 7.14 7.61
CA THR A 90 18.89 8.53 7.42
C THR A 90 19.04 9.32 8.72
N LEU A 91 19.95 10.30 8.72
CA LEU A 91 20.20 11.23 9.83
C LEU A 91 19.28 12.47 9.80
N SER A 92 18.17 12.41 9.10
CA SER A 92 17.22 13.53 9.04
C SER A 92 16.60 13.81 10.41
N LYS A 93 16.64 15.07 10.83
CA LYS A 93 15.92 15.49 12.05
C LYS A 93 14.44 15.18 11.91
N GLU A 94 13.89 14.55 12.93
CA GLU A 94 12.46 14.32 13.03
C GLU A 94 11.70 15.64 12.91
N PRO A 95 10.55 15.68 12.23
CA PRO A 95 9.66 16.84 12.29
C PRO A 95 9.26 17.07 13.75
N SER A 96 9.20 18.33 14.18
CA SER A 96 8.65 18.67 15.49
C SER A 96 7.24 18.08 15.60
N LEU A 97 7.03 17.21 16.59
CA LEU A 97 5.71 16.66 16.85
C LEU A 97 4.73 17.82 17.07
N PRO A 98 3.61 17.88 16.36
CA PRO A 98 2.60 18.87 16.62
C PRO A 98 2.15 18.75 18.09
N THR A 99 2.18 19.86 18.81
CA THR A 99 1.75 19.94 20.21
C THR A 99 0.33 19.38 20.33
N THR A 100 0.22 18.24 21.03
CA THR A 100 -1.04 17.63 21.51
C THR A 100 -2.23 17.68 20.54
N GLN A 101 -2.19 16.86 19.51
CA GLN A 101 -3.42 16.54 18.78
C GLN A 101 -4.24 15.53 19.62
N LYS A 102 -5.40 15.96 20.09
CA LYS A 102 -6.37 15.05 20.72
C LYS A 102 -6.88 14.07 19.65
N PHE A 103 -6.84 12.78 19.95
CA PHE A 103 -7.40 11.77 19.08
C PHE A 103 -8.91 12.00 18.88
N ARG A 104 -9.33 12.33 17.66
CA ARG A 104 -10.72 12.62 17.30
C ARG A 104 -11.14 11.74 16.12
N PRO A 105 -11.50 10.47 16.34
CA PRO A 105 -11.72 9.49 15.27
C PRO A 105 -12.85 9.88 14.31
N PHE A 106 -13.85 10.61 14.81
CA PHE A 106 -14.99 11.04 13.99
C PHE A 106 -14.83 12.41 13.35
N LEU A 107 -13.67 13.06 13.48
CA LEU A 107 -13.46 14.40 12.94
C LEU A 107 -13.55 14.41 11.41
N ALA A 108 -12.93 13.44 10.74
CA ALA A 108 -12.98 13.31 9.29
C ALA A 108 -14.42 13.18 8.76
N TYR A 109 -15.22 12.33 9.41
CA TYR A 109 -16.64 12.17 9.07
C TYR A 109 -17.45 13.47 9.29
N ARG A 110 -17.15 14.23 10.34
CA ARG A 110 -17.82 15.52 10.61
C ARG A 110 -17.45 16.60 9.60
N ILE A 111 -16.21 16.59 9.09
CA ILE A 111 -15.73 17.56 8.09
C ILE A 111 -16.32 17.23 6.71
N SER A 112 -16.23 15.97 6.29
CA SER A 112 -16.72 15.53 4.99
C SER A 112 -17.18 14.07 5.07
N PRO A 113 -18.49 13.82 5.31
CA PRO A 113 -19.06 12.48 5.32
C PRO A 113 -18.85 11.75 3.98
N LEU A 114 -19.03 12.48 2.87
CA LEU A 114 -18.90 11.93 1.52
C LEU A 114 -17.47 11.46 1.25
N ALA A 115 -16.47 12.29 1.54
CA ALA A 115 -15.07 11.92 1.37
C ALA A 115 -14.69 10.73 2.25
N THR A 116 -15.15 10.71 3.49
CA THR A 116 -14.85 9.61 4.44
C THR A 116 -15.45 8.29 3.95
N LEU A 117 -16.71 8.29 3.53
CA LEU A 117 -17.36 7.09 2.97
C LEU A 117 -16.70 6.67 1.65
N GLY A 118 -16.33 7.61 0.79
CA GLY A 118 -15.62 7.32 -0.46
C GLY A 118 -14.30 6.61 -0.23
N VAL A 119 -13.49 7.08 0.73
CA VAL A 119 -12.21 6.43 1.09
C VAL A 119 -12.43 5.02 1.66
N VAL A 120 -13.46 4.83 2.51
CA VAL A 120 -13.79 3.51 3.06
C VAL A 120 -14.19 2.53 1.96
N ILE A 121 -15.09 2.95 1.04
CA ILE A 121 -15.52 2.10 -0.08
C ILE A 121 -14.35 1.78 -1.01
N ALA A 122 -13.52 2.77 -1.34
CA ALA A 122 -12.32 2.56 -2.16
C ALA A 122 -11.34 1.58 -1.49
N GLY A 123 -11.11 1.71 -0.19
CA GLY A 123 -10.27 0.80 0.57
C GLY A 123 -10.77 -0.64 0.58
N ILE A 124 -12.09 -0.83 0.82
CA ILE A 124 -12.73 -2.15 0.76
C ILE A 124 -12.59 -2.75 -0.65
N SER A 125 -12.90 -1.97 -1.69
CA SER A 125 -12.82 -2.43 -3.08
C SER A 125 -11.41 -2.83 -3.49
N THR A 126 -10.42 -2.02 -3.14
CA THR A 126 -9.00 -2.29 -3.44
C THR A 126 -8.51 -3.53 -2.70
N SER A 127 -8.86 -3.67 -1.43
CA SER A 127 -8.46 -4.84 -0.63
C SER A 127 -9.14 -6.12 -1.11
N ALA A 128 -10.43 -6.05 -1.46
CA ALA A 128 -11.17 -7.17 -2.02
C ALA A 128 -10.59 -7.61 -3.37
N PHE A 129 -10.31 -6.65 -4.26
CA PHE A 129 -9.68 -6.95 -5.55
C PHE A 129 -8.31 -7.59 -5.35
N GLY A 130 -7.44 -7.02 -4.55
CA GLY A 130 -6.09 -7.54 -4.29
C GLY A 130 -6.06 -8.95 -3.67
N SER A 131 -7.12 -9.33 -2.96
CA SER A 131 -7.22 -10.65 -2.33
C SER A 131 -7.91 -11.68 -3.21
N ILE A 132 -8.99 -11.30 -3.89
CA ILE A 132 -9.86 -12.23 -4.63
C ILE A 132 -9.40 -12.40 -6.07
N ALA A 133 -8.91 -11.35 -6.72
CA ALA A 133 -8.55 -11.40 -8.12
C ALA A 133 -7.45 -12.43 -8.46
N PRO A 134 -6.34 -12.54 -7.71
CA PRO A 134 -5.34 -13.57 -7.97
C PRO A 134 -5.89 -14.99 -7.76
N LEU A 135 -6.75 -15.18 -6.75
CA LEU A 135 -7.36 -16.48 -6.48
C LEU A 135 -8.33 -16.87 -7.61
N TYR A 136 -9.13 -15.93 -8.08
CA TYR A 136 -10.04 -16.15 -9.20
C TYR A 136 -9.28 -16.48 -10.48
N ALA A 137 -8.22 -15.74 -10.81
CA ALA A 137 -7.38 -15.98 -11.96
C ALA A 137 -6.70 -17.37 -11.90
N ALA A 138 -6.22 -17.79 -10.73
CA ALA A 138 -5.67 -19.12 -10.51
C ALA A 138 -6.73 -20.22 -10.73
N ASN A 139 -7.96 -20.01 -10.29
CA ASN A 139 -9.08 -20.95 -10.53
C ASN A 139 -9.47 -21.07 -12.00
N LEU A 140 -9.22 -20.03 -12.80
CA LEU A 140 -9.37 -20.08 -14.27
C LEU A 140 -8.21 -20.81 -14.98
N GLY A 141 -7.22 -21.31 -14.24
CA GLY A 141 -6.07 -22.00 -14.78
C GLY A 141 -4.97 -21.09 -15.33
N MET A 142 -5.00 -19.80 -15.00
CA MET A 142 -3.94 -18.86 -15.38
C MET A 142 -2.62 -19.22 -14.68
N SER A 143 -1.53 -19.13 -15.42
CA SER A 143 -0.17 -19.27 -14.87
C SER A 143 0.19 -18.10 -13.95
N ASN A 144 1.19 -18.28 -13.09
CA ASN A 144 1.66 -17.23 -12.20
C ASN A 144 2.08 -15.96 -12.96
N LEU A 145 2.64 -16.13 -14.17
CA LEU A 145 3.03 -15.01 -15.03
C LEU A 145 1.82 -14.24 -15.56
N GLU A 146 0.78 -14.94 -15.99
CA GLU A 146 -0.47 -14.33 -16.47
C GLU A 146 -1.20 -13.60 -15.32
N ILE A 147 -1.20 -14.17 -14.11
CA ILE A 147 -1.71 -13.52 -12.91
C ILE A 147 -0.94 -12.23 -12.62
N SER A 148 0.39 -12.26 -12.71
CA SER A 148 1.25 -11.09 -12.54
C SER A 148 0.90 -9.98 -13.54
N TYR A 149 0.72 -10.32 -14.82
CA TYR A 149 0.33 -9.36 -15.86
C TYR A 149 -1.07 -8.81 -15.62
N PHE A 150 -2.01 -9.64 -15.22
CA PHE A 150 -3.38 -9.23 -14.90
C PHE A 150 -3.42 -8.19 -13.76
N LEU A 151 -2.70 -8.45 -12.66
CA LEU A 151 -2.63 -7.53 -11.53
C LEU A 151 -1.88 -6.23 -11.88
N THR A 152 -0.81 -6.34 -12.66
CA THR A 152 -0.05 -5.18 -13.12
C THR A 152 -0.86 -4.29 -14.05
N ALA A 153 -1.65 -4.87 -14.96
CA ALA A 153 -2.54 -4.13 -15.84
C ALA A 153 -3.56 -3.29 -15.08
N ALA A 154 -4.10 -3.82 -13.97
CA ALA A 154 -5.01 -3.07 -13.10
C ALA A 154 -4.35 -1.83 -12.49
N ILE A 155 -3.09 -1.94 -12.04
CA ILE A 155 -2.33 -0.81 -11.49
C ILE A 155 -2.05 0.23 -12.58
N ILE A 156 -1.61 -0.20 -13.77
CA ILE A 156 -1.33 0.70 -14.91
C ILE A 156 -2.62 1.44 -15.30
N GLY A 157 -3.77 0.75 -15.36
CA GLY A 157 -5.07 1.38 -15.59
C GLY A 157 -5.37 2.48 -14.58
N GLY A 158 -5.13 2.23 -13.30
CA GLY A 158 -5.26 3.25 -12.24
C GLY A 158 -4.34 4.45 -12.46
N VAL A 159 -3.07 4.21 -12.79
CA VAL A 159 -2.09 5.30 -13.04
C VAL A 159 -2.52 6.18 -14.20
N ILE A 160 -3.04 5.61 -15.29
CA ILE A 160 -3.49 6.35 -16.49
C ILE A 160 -4.72 7.22 -16.18
N VAL A 161 -5.62 6.74 -15.32
CA VAL A 161 -6.86 7.45 -15.01
C VAL A 161 -6.64 8.58 -13.98
N HIS A 162 -5.63 8.50 -13.14
CA HIS A 162 -5.36 9.52 -12.11
C HIS A 162 -5.22 10.96 -12.62
N PRO A 163 -4.38 11.25 -13.65
CA PRO A 163 -4.23 12.61 -14.14
C PRO A 163 -5.53 13.22 -14.72
N PRO A 164 -6.28 12.55 -15.61
CA PRO A 164 -7.55 13.09 -16.12
C PRO A 164 -8.56 13.40 -15.02
N VAL A 165 -8.67 12.53 -14.02
CA VAL A 165 -9.60 12.75 -12.89
C VAL A 165 -9.16 13.95 -12.04
N GLY A 166 -7.85 14.12 -11.82
CA GLY A 166 -7.32 15.30 -11.15
C GLY A 166 -7.66 16.60 -11.88
N PHE A 167 -7.51 16.63 -13.20
CA PHE A 167 -7.88 17.80 -14.02
C PHE A 167 -9.38 18.11 -14.03
N LEU A 168 -10.23 17.10 -13.86
CA LEU A 168 -11.70 17.29 -13.80
C LEU A 168 -12.17 17.73 -12.41
N ALA A 169 -11.35 17.55 -11.38
CA ALA A 169 -11.68 17.90 -10.00
C ALA A 169 -11.27 19.33 -9.63
N ASP A 170 -10.36 19.96 -10.39
CA ASP A 170 -9.93 21.36 -10.26
C ASP A 170 -10.84 22.30 -11.06
#